data_5af50189621b1b31b6ece27628c873c3
#
_entry.id   5af50189621b1b31b6ece27628c873c3
#
_cell.length_a   1.000
_cell.length_b   1.000
_cell.length_c   1.000
_cell.angle_alpha   90.00
_cell.angle_beta   90.00
_cell.angle_gamma   90.00
#
_symmetry.space_group_name_H-M   'P 1'
#
loop_
_entity.id
_entity.type
_entity.pdbx_description
1 polymer ?
#
loop_
_entity_poly.entity_id
_entity_poly.type
_entity_poly.pdbx_seq_one_letter_code
_entity_poly.pdbx_strand_id
1 'polypeptide(L)'
;VVVNFFDIATGQKLRQFSGAQKDFLASANQRGFVWPIFKWNGLESEDVYTSSSSKNDIKTEENKKEMPAFFARLAKDAVQVYQAPEMTLLDKKSVKLPGVSEFCWSPGEPILATFQPEQNSGNVPARISLMQLPSRNEVRSKNLFNVSDVKMYWQSQGDYFAVKVDHHTKSKKSTYSGFELFRLREPMCPMEVLALPDKAEKIVAFAWEPKGHRFAIIHGDGARPDVSFYSMLEAEGGAKKVHLLKTLKSKTANHLFWSPNGSMIVFAGLKTMNGQFEFFNVDEMETMATCEHFMATDVEWDPTGRFVTTAVTGVHQMENGYHIWTFNGRLLYKQTRERFFQFLWRPRGKSLLSKAQEADIKKNLKKYSKKFEEEDEKIKNQQATMLDKAKQETKEKWEAWVEEKKRKIESDEYQGTLKKILGAEYEKQGAEIVTIEEEE
;
A
#
# COMPACT_ATOMS: atom_id res chain seq x y z
N VAL A 1 -23.13 -20.85 -1.51
CA VAL A 1 -22.22 -19.89 -2.16
C VAL A 1 -21.90 -20.38 -3.55
N VAL A 2 -21.91 -19.46 -4.53
CA VAL A 2 -21.48 -19.73 -5.90
C VAL A 2 -20.45 -18.68 -6.28
N VAL A 3 -19.30 -19.11 -6.78
CA VAL A 3 -18.23 -18.23 -7.28
C VAL A 3 -17.97 -18.60 -8.74
N ASN A 4 -18.11 -17.61 -9.61
CA ASN A 4 -17.89 -17.77 -11.05
C ASN A 4 -16.64 -17.00 -11.46
N PHE A 5 -15.85 -17.59 -12.34
CA PHE A 5 -14.69 -17.00 -12.99
C PHE A 5 -14.98 -16.77 -14.45
N PHE A 6 -14.71 -15.56 -14.92
CA PHE A 6 -14.94 -15.16 -16.31
C PHE A 6 -13.64 -14.63 -16.91
N ASP A 7 -13.45 -14.88 -18.19
CA ASP A 7 -12.49 -14.16 -19.01
C ASP A 7 -13.03 -12.76 -19.30
N ILE A 8 -12.29 -11.74 -18.92
CA ILE A 8 -12.71 -10.34 -19.07
C ILE A 8 -12.76 -9.92 -20.54
N ALA A 9 -11.85 -10.45 -21.37
CA ALA A 9 -11.78 -10.09 -22.79
C ALA A 9 -12.95 -10.66 -23.61
N THR A 10 -13.34 -11.90 -23.30
CA THR A 10 -14.38 -12.62 -24.07
C THR A 10 -15.75 -12.65 -23.38
N GLY A 11 -15.79 -12.36 -22.06
CA GLY A 11 -16.98 -12.53 -21.24
C GLY A 11 -17.36 -14.01 -21.00
N GLN A 12 -16.52 -14.95 -21.43
CA GLN A 12 -16.77 -16.37 -21.29
C GLN A 12 -16.58 -16.83 -19.83
N LYS A 13 -17.49 -17.67 -19.34
CA LYS A 13 -17.35 -18.30 -18.04
C LYS A 13 -16.32 -19.42 -18.12
N LEU A 14 -15.19 -19.25 -17.43
CA LEU A 14 -14.11 -20.22 -17.37
C LEU A 14 -14.42 -21.35 -16.39
N ARG A 15 -14.85 -20.99 -15.17
CA ARG A 15 -15.13 -21.98 -14.12
C ARG A 15 -16.16 -21.48 -13.11
N GLN A 16 -16.83 -22.45 -12.49
CA GLN A 16 -17.75 -22.21 -11.39
C GLN A 16 -17.42 -23.14 -10.22
N PHE A 17 -17.41 -22.58 -9.02
CA PHE A 17 -17.37 -23.31 -7.78
C PHE A 17 -18.70 -23.09 -7.05
N SER A 18 -19.36 -24.16 -6.66
CA SER A 18 -20.61 -24.12 -5.90
C SER A 18 -20.53 -25.07 -4.72
N GLY A 19 -21.19 -24.72 -3.62
CA GLY A 19 -21.22 -25.56 -2.44
C GLY A 19 -21.89 -24.85 -1.26
N ALA A 20 -22.03 -25.55 -0.16
CA ALA A 20 -22.50 -24.97 1.09
C ALA A 20 -21.48 -23.94 1.61
N GLN A 21 -21.94 -22.98 2.39
CA GLN A 21 -21.05 -21.95 2.95
C GLN A 21 -19.86 -22.54 3.72
N LYS A 22 -20.07 -23.64 4.45
CA LYS A 22 -19.02 -24.37 5.16
C LYS A 22 -17.91 -24.93 4.26
N ASP A 23 -18.18 -25.19 2.97
CA ASP A 23 -17.20 -25.73 2.03
C ASP A 23 -16.27 -24.65 1.49
N PHE A 24 -16.64 -23.37 1.68
CA PHE A 24 -15.84 -22.19 1.36
C PHE A 24 -15.17 -21.60 2.61
N LEU A 25 -15.52 -22.09 3.79
CA LEU A 25 -14.83 -21.80 5.02
C LEU A 25 -13.62 -22.73 5.11
N ALA A 26 -12.43 -22.18 5.06
CA ALA A 26 -11.24 -22.94 5.45
C ALA A 26 -11.47 -23.48 6.85
N SER A 27 -11.21 -24.78 7.02
CA SER A 27 -11.29 -25.58 8.25
C SER A 27 -11.59 -24.77 9.52
N ALA A 28 -12.78 -24.93 10.05
CA ALA A 28 -13.34 -24.15 11.15
C ALA A 28 -12.63 -24.41 12.48
N ASN A 29 -11.39 -24.05 12.61
CA ASN A 29 -10.77 -23.83 13.90
C ASN A 29 -10.97 -22.35 14.28
N GLN A 30 -12.13 -22.06 14.85
CA GLN A 30 -12.47 -20.92 15.73
C GLN A 30 -12.14 -19.48 15.30
N ARG A 31 -11.47 -19.24 14.16
CA ARG A 31 -11.07 -17.92 13.71
C ARG A 31 -11.74 -17.56 12.40
N GLY A 32 -13.00 -17.47 12.31
CA GLY A 32 -13.72 -16.86 11.22
C GLY A 32 -13.22 -17.17 9.77
N PHE A 33 -14.04 -16.87 8.83
CA PHE A 33 -13.78 -16.98 7.40
C PHE A 33 -12.67 -16.01 6.96
N VAL A 34 -11.55 -16.52 6.49
CA VAL A 34 -10.46 -15.71 5.91
C VAL A 34 -10.69 -15.62 4.40
N TRP A 35 -11.28 -14.53 3.95
CA TRP A 35 -11.41 -14.21 2.54
C TRP A 35 -10.19 -13.38 2.06
N PRO A 36 -9.70 -13.58 0.84
CA PRO A 36 -10.12 -14.55 -0.17
C PRO A 36 -9.47 -15.94 0.00
N ILE A 37 -10.27 -17.00 -0.18
CA ILE A 37 -9.76 -18.38 -0.23
C ILE A 37 -9.24 -18.76 -1.63
N PHE A 38 -9.34 -17.85 -2.60
CA PHE A 38 -8.87 -17.98 -3.97
C PHE A 38 -7.74 -16.96 -4.20
N LYS A 39 -6.59 -17.43 -4.70
CA LYS A 39 -5.44 -16.53 -4.98
C LYS A 39 -4.74 -16.96 -6.26
N TRP A 40 -4.42 -15.97 -7.12
CA TRP A 40 -3.60 -16.13 -8.32
C TRP A 40 -2.11 -16.01 -7.95
N ASN A 41 -1.25 -16.65 -8.73
CA ASN A 41 0.20 -16.56 -8.51
C ASN A 41 0.86 -15.26 -9.01
N GLY A 42 0.14 -14.39 -9.70
CA GLY A 42 0.63 -13.06 -10.12
C GLY A 42 1.80 -13.04 -11.10
N LEU A 43 2.14 -14.17 -11.74
CA LEU A 43 3.33 -14.32 -12.57
C LEU A 43 3.19 -13.78 -14.01
N GLU A 44 2.45 -12.70 -14.24
CA GLU A 44 2.29 -12.11 -15.58
C GLU A 44 3.34 -11.03 -15.93
N SER A 45 4.27 -10.69 -15.03
CA SER A 45 5.24 -9.63 -15.32
C SER A 45 6.58 -10.17 -15.81
N GLU A 46 6.93 -9.87 -17.05
CA GLU A 46 8.26 -10.13 -17.63
C GLU A 46 9.42 -9.45 -16.87
N ASP A 47 9.13 -8.49 -16.01
CA ASP A 47 10.12 -7.73 -15.24
C ASP A 47 10.82 -8.54 -14.15
N VAL A 48 10.31 -9.72 -13.78
CA VAL A 48 10.86 -10.56 -12.72
C VAL A 48 12.09 -11.36 -13.18
N TYR A 49 12.26 -11.57 -14.49
CA TYR A 49 13.28 -12.46 -15.03
C TYR A 49 14.64 -11.82 -15.38
N THR A 50 14.80 -10.51 -15.25
CA THR A 50 16.04 -9.84 -15.67
C THR A 50 17.10 -9.69 -14.59
N SER A 51 16.83 -10.07 -13.35
CA SER A 51 17.78 -9.87 -12.23
C SER A 51 18.68 -11.06 -11.89
N SER A 52 18.47 -12.25 -12.47
CA SER A 52 19.21 -13.44 -12.07
C SER A 52 20.18 -14.03 -13.10
N SER A 53 20.42 -13.39 -14.24
CA SER A 53 21.48 -13.88 -15.15
C SER A 53 22.80 -13.18 -14.85
N SER A 54 23.75 -13.98 -14.34
CA SER A 54 25.16 -13.64 -14.31
C SER A 54 25.64 -13.17 -15.69
N LYS A 55 26.61 -12.27 -15.72
CA LYS A 55 27.09 -11.50 -16.88
C LYS A 55 27.60 -12.29 -18.11
N ASN A 56 27.41 -13.60 -18.21
CA ASN A 56 28.08 -14.43 -19.25
C ASN A 56 27.18 -15.31 -20.12
N ASP A 57 25.85 -15.20 -20.06
CA ASP A 57 25.02 -15.99 -20.97
C ASP A 57 24.25 -15.13 -21.96
N ILE A 58 24.93 -14.80 -23.09
CA ILE A 58 24.27 -14.43 -24.34
C ILE A 58 23.63 -15.72 -24.88
N LYS A 59 22.40 -16.00 -24.47
CA LYS A 59 21.56 -17.03 -25.09
C LYS A 59 20.29 -16.37 -25.62
N THR A 60 20.14 -16.55 -26.93
CA THR A 60 19.04 -16.24 -27.82
C THR A 60 17.65 -16.26 -27.20
N GLU A 61 16.82 -15.28 -27.57
CA GLU A 61 15.44 -15.01 -27.12
C GLU A 61 14.43 -16.16 -27.36
N GLU A 62 14.84 -17.27 -27.99
CA GLU A 62 13.93 -18.35 -28.42
C GLU A 62 13.54 -19.39 -27.34
N ASN A 63 14.04 -19.28 -26.11
CA ASN A 63 13.75 -20.25 -25.03
C ASN A 63 13.22 -19.62 -23.71
N LYS A 64 12.48 -18.52 -23.77
CA LYS A 64 11.70 -18.06 -22.62
C LYS A 64 10.49 -19.00 -22.49
N LYS A 65 10.64 -20.02 -21.67
CA LYS A 65 9.54 -20.87 -21.24
C LYS A 65 8.57 -20.00 -20.46
N GLU A 66 7.43 -19.64 -21.07
CA GLU A 66 6.36 -18.93 -20.37
C GLU A 66 6.00 -19.74 -19.12
N MET A 67 6.11 -19.09 -17.97
CA MET A 67 5.74 -19.74 -16.71
C MET A 67 4.21 -19.83 -16.65
N PRO A 68 3.67 -21.02 -16.36
CA PRO A 68 2.23 -21.17 -16.32
C PRO A 68 1.63 -20.34 -15.18
N ALA A 69 0.57 -19.62 -15.49
CA ALA A 69 -0.22 -18.95 -14.47
C ALA A 69 -0.99 -19.99 -13.65
N PHE A 70 -0.86 -19.92 -12.35
CA PHE A 70 -1.57 -20.79 -11.43
C PHE A 70 -2.62 -20.03 -10.63
N PHE A 71 -3.68 -20.73 -10.34
CA PHE A 71 -4.75 -20.28 -9.48
C PHE A 71 -4.95 -21.31 -8.38
N ALA A 72 -4.97 -20.90 -7.13
CA ALA A 72 -5.15 -21.82 -6.03
C ALA A 72 -6.41 -21.52 -5.22
N ARG A 73 -7.02 -22.57 -4.71
CA ARG A 73 -8.15 -22.53 -3.79
C ARG A 73 -7.82 -23.27 -2.51
N LEU A 74 -8.10 -22.64 -1.40
CA LEU A 74 -8.07 -23.32 -0.10
C LEU A 74 -9.30 -24.23 0.05
N ALA A 75 -9.08 -25.47 0.40
CA ALA A 75 -10.10 -26.47 0.69
C ALA A 75 -9.80 -27.14 2.04
N LYS A 76 -10.76 -27.90 2.55
CA LYS A 76 -10.55 -28.64 3.80
C LYS A 76 -9.37 -29.61 3.65
N ASP A 77 -8.37 -29.47 4.49
CA ASP A 77 -7.15 -30.31 4.54
C ASP A 77 -6.38 -30.37 3.20
N ALA A 78 -6.57 -29.39 2.32
CA ALA A 78 -5.89 -29.37 1.02
C ALA A 78 -5.85 -27.97 0.39
N VAL A 79 -4.87 -27.77 -0.49
CA VAL A 79 -4.86 -26.68 -1.46
C VAL A 79 -5.05 -27.26 -2.86
N GLN A 80 -6.05 -26.76 -3.56
CA GLN A 80 -6.34 -27.14 -4.95
C GLN A 80 -5.70 -26.13 -5.88
N VAL A 81 -4.78 -26.56 -6.71
CA VAL A 81 -4.08 -25.71 -7.67
C VAL A 81 -4.58 -25.99 -9.07
N TYR A 82 -4.94 -24.94 -9.78
CA TYR A 82 -5.46 -24.99 -11.15
C TYR A 82 -4.48 -24.26 -12.07
N GLN A 83 -4.36 -24.77 -13.29
CA GLN A 83 -3.55 -24.16 -14.34
C GLN A 83 -4.43 -23.29 -15.24
N ALA A 84 -4.06 -22.03 -15.42
CA ALA A 84 -4.72 -21.14 -16.36
C ALA A 84 -4.10 -21.32 -17.79
N PRO A 85 -4.85 -21.01 -18.87
CA PRO A 85 -6.21 -20.48 -18.87
C PRO A 85 -7.32 -21.53 -18.71
N GLU A 86 -7.02 -22.82 -18.89
CA GLU A 86 -8.03 -23.91 -18.95
C GLU A 86 -8.70 -24.18 -17.61
N MET A 87 -8.16 -23.63 -16.52
CA MET A 87 -8.65 -23.83 -15.14
C MET A 87 -8.79 -25.31 -14.75
N THR A 88 -7.90 -26.16 -15.28
CA THR A 88 -7.83 -27.59 -14.97
C THR A 88 -7.04 -27.81 -13.68
N LEU A 89 -7.46 -28.80 -12.89
CA LEU A 89 -6.74 -29.15 -11.66
C LEU A 89 -5.37 -29.73 -12.01
N LEU A 90 -4.30 -29.16 -11.43
CA LEU A 90 -2.92 -29.57 -11.66
C LEU A 90 -2.75 -31.06 -11.34
N ASP A 91 -2.27 -31.86 -12.33
CA ASP A 91 -2.09 -33.32 -12.25
C ASP A 91 -3.34 -34.07 -11.75
N LYS A 92 -4.53 -33.49 -11.88
CA LYS A 92 -5.81 -34.05 -11.36
C LYS A 92 -5.79 -34.37 -9.86
N LYS A 93 -4.84 -33.78 -9.11
CA LYS A 93 -4.66 -34.06 -7.67
C LYS A 93 -4.56 -32.76 -6.88
N SER A 94 -5.19 -32.72 -5.71
CA SER A 94 -5.02 -31.66 -4.74
C SER A 94 -3.71 -31.85 -3.95
N VAL A 95 -3.14 -30.77 -3.45
CA VAL A 95 -2.04 -30.81 -2.48
C VAL A 95 -2.65 -31.06 -1.11
N LYS A 96 -2.44 -32.25 -0.57
CA LYS A 96 -2.98 -32.63 0.75
C LYS A 96 -2.12 -31.99 1.86
N LEU A 97 -2.74 -31.17 2.68
CA LEU A 97 -2.11 -30.44 3.79
C LEU A 97 -3.09 -30.42 4.97
N PRO A 98 -3.02 -31.40 5.87
CA PRO A 98 -3.94 -31.52 7.01
C PRO A 98 -3.97 -30.24 7.84
N GLY A 99 -5.18 -29.69 8.07
CA GLY A 99 -5.38 -28.50 8.88
C GLY A 99 -4.89 -27.19 8.28
N VAL A 100 -4.54 -27.14 6.98
CA VAL A 100 -4.11 -25.88 6.34
C VAL A 100 -5.16 -24.79 6.50
N SER A 101 -4.74 -23.62 7.00
CA SER A 101 -5.62 -22.49 7.29
C SER A 101 -5.37 -21.29 6.37
N GLU A 102 -4.15 -21.15 5.86
CA GLU A 102 -3.77 -20.02 5.01
C GLU A 102 -2.69 -20.43 4.01
N PHE A 103 -2.68 -19.74 2.88
CA PHE A 103 -1.61 -19.85 1.88
C PHE A 103 -1.39 -18.50 1.18
N CYS A 104 -0.21 -18.33 0.60
CA CYS A 104 0.08 -17.21 -0.29
C CYS A 104 1.11 -17.61 -1.36
N TRP A 105 1.04 -16.94 -2.52
CA TRP A 105 1.94 -17.15 -3.62
C TRP A 105 3.16 -16.24 -3.53
N SER A 106 4.32 -16.77 -3.93
CA SER A 106 5.46 -15.94 -4.28
C SER A 106 5.15 -15.13 -5.54
N PRO A 107 5.45 -13.82 -5.58
CA PRO A 107 5.26 -13.02 -6.78
C PRO A 107 6.28 -13.29 -7.88
N GLY A 108 7.44 -13.88 -7.55
CA GLY A 108 8.55 -14.08 -8.50
C GLY A 108 8.64 -15.48 -9.12
N GLU A 109 8.18 -16.50 -8.43
CA GLU A 109 8.24 -17.91 -8.86
C GLU A 109 6.98 -18.66 -8.41
N PRO A 110 6.65 -19.81 -9.01
CA PRO A 110 5.48 -20.57 -8.61
C PRO A 110 5.74 -21.33 -7.30
N ILE A 111 6.09 -20.60 -6.25
CA ILE A 111 6.27 -21.12 -4.90
C ILE A 111 5.03 -20.77 -4.07
N LEU A 112 4.45 -21.79 -3.46
CA LEU A 112 3.32 -21.70 -2.58
C LEU A 112 3.80 -21.75 -1.13
N ALA A 113 3.58 -20.68 -0.39
CA ALA A 113 3.73 -20.68 1.07
C ALA A 113 2.41 -21.10 1.72
N THR A 114 2.46 -22.02 2.68
CA THR A 114 1.28 -22.54 3.37
C THR A 114 1.50 -22.53 4.88
N PHE A 115 0.44 -22.24 5.62
CA PHE A 115 0.42 -22.29 7.07
C PHE A 115 -0.56 -23.35 7.57
N GLN A 116 -0.07 -24.20 8.46
CA GLN A 116 -0.83 -25.20 9.21
C GLN A 116 -0.72 -24.87 10.69
N PRO A 117 -1.84 -24.50 11.38
CA PRO A 117 -1.81 -24.21 12.81
C PRO A 117 -1.56 -25.47 13.66
N GLU A 118 -1.26 -25.26 14.92
CA GLU A 118 -1.12 -26.34 15.90
C GLU A 118 -2.40 -27.18 15.96
N GLN A 119 -2.22 -28.50 16.03
CA GLN A 119 -3.32 -29.45 16.12
C GLN A 119 -3.20 -30.30 17.40
N ASN A 120 -4.30 -30.94 17.78
CA ASN A 120 -4.35 -31.88 18.91
C ASN A 120 -3.76 -31.29 20.20
N SER A 121 -4.18 -30.06 20.54
CA SER A 121 -3.75 -29.37 21.78
C SER A 121 -2.22 -29.23 21.92
N GLY A 122 -1.51 -29.04 20.79
CA GLY A 122 -0.06 -28.83 20.77
C GLY A 122 0.78 -30.09 20.46
N ASN A 123 0.17 -31.26 20.29
CA ASN A 123 0.91 -32.49 19.93
C ASN A 123 1.47 -32.44 18.51
N VAL A 124 0.82 -31.70 17.59
CA VAL A 124 1.33 -31.42 16.25
C VAL A 124 1.67 -29.93 16.20
N PRO A 125 2.94 -29.56 16.02
CA PRO A 125 3.34 -28.15 15.98
C PRO A 125 2.76 -27.44 14.77
N ALA A 126 2.59 -26.14 14.87
CA ALA A 126 2.28 -25.32 13.71
C ALA A 126 3.42 -25.39 12.70
N ARG A 127 3.10 -25.32 11.40
CA ARG A 127 4.09 -25.47 10.33
C ARG A 127 3.90 -24.43 9.24
N ILE A 128 5.00 -23.82 8.83
CA ILE A 128 5.12 -23.07 7.57
C ILE A 128 5.87 -23.94 6.59
N SER A 129 5.36 -24.05 5.35
CA SER A 129 6.02 -24.77 4.27
C SER A 129 6.04 -23.94 3.00
N LEU A 130 7.18 -23.93 2.30
CA LEU A 130 7.37 -23.38 0.97
C LEU A 130 7.45 -24.54 -0.03
N MET A 131 6.56 -24.57 -1.00
CA MET A 131 6.44 -25.66 -1.96
C MET A 131 6.56 -25.12 -3.38
N GLN A 132 7.49 -25.68 -4.16
CA GLN A 132 7.67 -25.38 -5.58
C GLN A 132 6.63 -26.12 -6.42
N LEU A 133 5.97 -25.41 -7.33
CA LEU A 133 5.04 -26.01 -8.28
C LEU A 133 5.61 -25.90 -9.72
N PRO A 134 5.28 -26.83 -10.62
CA PRO A 134 4.39 -27.97 -10.47
C PRO A 134 4.98 -29.19 -9.76
N SER A 135 6.30 -29.22 -9.51
CA SER A 135 7.03 -30.39 -8.99
C SER A 135 6.55 -30.89 -7.61
N ARG A 136 5.91 -30.00 -6.82
CA ARG A 136 5.46 -30.23 -5.44
C ARG A 136 6.60 -30.54 -4.46
N ASN A 137 7.83 -30.15 -4.82
CA ASN A 137 8.97 -30.29 -3.93
C ASN A 137 8.91 -29.26 -2.82
N GLU A 138 9.14 -29.68 -1.58
CA GLU A 138 9.29 -28.78 -0.45
C GLU A 138 10.63 -28.07 -0.55
N VAL A 139 10.61 -26.75 -0.74
CA VAL A 139 11.81 -25.90 -0.78
C VAL A 139 12.37 -25.72 0.62
N ARG A 140 11.48 -25.37 1.56
CA ARG A 140 11.81 -25.16 2.97
C ARG A 140 10.57 -25.32 3.83
N SER A 141 10.77 -25.79 5.07
CA SER A 141 9.71 -25.77 6.09
C SER A 141 10.27 -25.45 7.48
N LYS A 142 9.38 -24.97 8.34
CA LYS A 142 9.68 -24.64 9.73
C LYS A 142 8.51 -25.00 10.63
N ASN A 143 8.81 -25.72 11.70
CA ASN A 143 7.86 -25.94 12.79
C ASN A 143 7.90 -24.76 13.77
N LEU A 144 6.73 -24.33 14.18
CA LEU A 144 6.52 -23.22 15.10
C LEU A 144 5.78 -23.73 16.34
N PHE A 145 6.09 -23.18 17.50
CA PHE A 145 5.53 -23.62 18.77
C PHE A 145 4.87 -22.48 19.53
N ASN A 146 3.82 -22.79 20.28
CA ASN A 146 3.04 -21.82 21.08
C ASN A 146 2.49 -20.65 20.23
N VAL A 147 2.02 -20.94 19.05
CA VAL A 147 1.58 -19.95 18.07
C VAL A 147 0.21 -19.41 18.42
N SER A 148 0.11 -18.09 18.54
CA SER A 148 -1.14 -17.36 18.67
C SER A 148 -1.68 -16.89 17.33
N ASP A 149 -0.81 -16.27 16.51
CA ASP A 149 -1.15 -15.74 15.19
C ASP A 149 0.06 -15.79 14.25
N VAL A 150 -0.21 -15.87 12.93
CA VAL A 150 0.82 -15.85 11.90
C VAL A 150 0.39 -14.91 10.80
N LYS A 151 1.34 -14.11 10.30
CA LYS A 151 1.17 -13.32 9.08
C LYS A 151 2.36 -13.54 8.15
N MET A 152 2.05 -13.74 6.88
CA MET A 152 3.01 -14.06 5.84
C MET A 152 3.20 -12.86 4.91
N TYR A 153 4.46 -12.47 4.64
CA TYR A 153 4.81 -11.30 3.84
C TYR A 153 5.86 -11.67 2.78
N TRP A 154 5.46 -11.65 1.52
CA TRP A 154 6.38 -11.76 0.40
C TRP A 154 6.96 -10.39 0.03
N GLN A 155 8.26 -10.34 -0.26
CA GLN A 155 8.84 -9.19 -0.94
C GLN A 155 8.41 -9.23 -2.41
N SER A 156 8.17 -8.08 -3.04
CA SER A 156 7.52 -7.98 -4.35
C SER A 156 8.26 -8.68 -5.50
N GLN A 157 9.58 -8.87 -5.39
CA GLN A 157 10.38 -9.61 -6.37
C GLN A 157 10.49 -11.10 -6.05
N GLY A 158 10.00 -11.53 -4.88
CA GLY A 158 10.05 -12.93 -4.44
C GLY A 158 11.42 -13.37 -3.92
N ASP A 159 12.35 -12.45 -3.68
CA ASP A 159 13.70 -12.77 -3.16
C ASP A 159 13.67 -13.12 -1.68
N TYR A 160 12.74 -12.52 -0.94
CA TYR A 160 12.59 -12.69 0.51
C TYR A 160 11.15 -13.00 0.90
N PHE A 161 11.05 -13.77 1.95
CA PHE A 161 9.78 -14.09 2.58
C PHE A 161 9.91 -13.93 4.10
N ALA A 162 8.98 -13.23 4.72
CA ALA A 162 8.93 -13.06 6.17
C ALA A 162 7.65 -13.66 6.73
N VAL A 163 7.79 -14.29 7.88
CA VAL A 163 6.67 -14.79 8.67
C VAL A 163 6.71 -14.10 10.03
N LYS A 164 5.75 -13.24 10.29
CA LYS A 164 5.50 -12.73 11.64
C LYS A 164 4.78 -13.81 12.43
N VAL A 165 5.33 -14.17 13.56
CA VAL A 165 4.74 -15.17 14.46
C VAL A 165 4.48 -14.50 15.81
N ASP A 166 3.24 -14.51 16.23
CA ASP A 166 2.86 -14.11 17.59
C ASP A 166 2.79 -15.37 18.45
N HIS A 167 3.63 -15.46 19.47
CA HIS A 167 3.73 -16.59 20.38
C HIS A 167 3.03 -16.32 21.70
N HIS A 168 2.35 -17.30 22.23
CA HIS A 168 1.89 -17.26 23.62
C HIS A 168 3.06 -17.41 24.59
N THR A 169 3.04 -16.65 25.67
CA THR A 169 3.93 -16.90 26.82
C THR A 169 3.52 -18.23 27.49
N LYS A 170 4.42 -18.81 28.30
CA LYS A 170 4.17 -20.06 29.04
C LYS A 170 2.87 -19.99 29.88
N SER A 171 2.55 -18.83 30.42
CA SER A 171 1.30 -18.61 31.16
C SER A 171 0.07 -18.35 30.30
N LYS A 172 0.20 -18.22 28.97
CA LYS A 172 -0.83 -17.84 28.00
C LYS A 172 -1.53 -16.50 28.31
N LYS A 173 -0.97 -15.69 29.19
CA LYS A 173 -1.54 -14.37 29.60
C LYS A 173 -1.12 -13.24 28.69
N SER A 174 0.01 -13.38 28.01
CA SER A 174 0.56 -12.38 27.09
C SER A 174 1.10 -13.05 25.83
N THR A 175 1.32 -12.25 24.79
CA THR A 175 1.95 -12.68 23.53
C THR A 175 3.18 -11.85 23.27
N TYR A 176 4.17 -12.45 22.62
CA TYR A 176 5.33 -11.77 22.07
C TYR A 176 5.48 -12.09 20.58
N SER A 177 6.05 -11.18 19.82
CA SER A 177 6.20 -11.34 18.37
C SER A 177 7.63 -11.65 17.98
N GLY A 178 7.80 -12.47 16.94
CA GLY A 178 9.05 -12.75 16.29
C GLY A 178 8.88 -12.79 14.78
N PHE A 179 10.00 -12.74 14.05
CA PHE A 179 10.02 -12.94 12.61
C PHE A 179 10.95 -14.09 12.23
N GLU A 180 10.46 -14.95 11.34
CA GLU A 180 11.24 -15.91 10.59
C GLU A 180 11.46 -15.34 9.18
N LEU A 181 12.72 -15.11 8.80
CA LEU A 181 13.10 -14.48 7.52
C LEU A 181 13.75 -15.53 6.63
N PHE A 182 13.30 -15.66 5.38
CA PHE A 182 13.78 -16.63 4.41
C PHE A 182 14.42 -15.90 3.23
N ARG A 183 15.57 -16.44 2.77
CA ARG A 183 16.33 -15.98 1.59
C ARG A 183 16.15 -16.96 0.46
N LEU A 184 15.23 -16.71 -0.46
CA LEU A 184 14.86 -17.69 -1.48
C LEU A 184 15.89 -17.84 -2.59
N ARG A 185 16.66 -16.80 -2.88
CA ARG A 185 17.68 -16.83 -3.94
C ARG A 185 18.96 -17.56 -3.52
N GLU A 186 19.14 -17.80 -2.25
CA GLU A 186 20.30 -18.52 -1.74
C GLU A 186 20.07 -20.04 -1.74
N PRO A 187 21.12 -20.85 -1.98
CA PRO A 187 21.00 -22.32 -1.92
C PRO A 187 20.43 -22.79 -0.58
N MET A 188 19.57 -23.80 -0.62
CA MET A 188 18.91 -24.37 0.56
C MET A 188 17.94 -23.41 1.28
N CYS A 189 17.63 -22.25 0.71
CA CYS A 189 16.73 -21.25 1.29
C CYS A 189 17.03 -21.01 2.79
N PRO A 190 18.18 -20.40 3.13
CA PRO A 190 18.56 -20.20 4.53
C PRO A 190 17.51 -19.31 5.22
N MET A 191 17.35 -19.59 6.50
CA MET A 191 16.37 -18.93 7.35
C MET A 191 17.04 -18.37 8.59
N GLU A 192 16.64 -17.19 8.98
CA GLU A 192 17.10 -16.54 10.20
C GLU A 192 15.94 -15.97 11.02
N VAL A 193 16.14 -15.88 12.32
CA VAL A 193 15.17 -15.30 13.25
C VAL A 193 15.58 -13.86 13.55
N LEU A 194 14.71 -12.91 13.31
CA LEU A 194 14.91 -11.53 13.74
C LEU A 194 14.64 -11.43 15.24
N ALA A 195 15.70 -11.19 16.01
CA ALA A 195 15.60 -10.88 17.42
C ALA A 195 15.37 -9.38 17.58
N LEU A 196 14.24 -9.02 18.18
CA LEU A 196 13.98 -7.64 18.59
C LEU A 196 14.76 -7.33 19.87
N PRO A 197 15.18 -6.05 20.09
CA PRO A 197 15.91 -5.64 21.28
C PRO A 197 15.16 -5.99 22.57
N ASP A 198 13.86 -5.76 22.60
CA ASP A 198 12.97 -6.21 23.67
C ASP A 198 12.02 -7.29 23.16
N LYS A 199 12.08 -8.46 23.79
CA LYS A 199 11.20 -9.60 23.45
C LYS A 199 9.73 -9.35 23.78
N ALA A 200 9.44 -8.38 24.63
CA ALA A 200 8.09 -8.01 25.03
C ALA A 200 7.44 -7.00 24.05
N GLU A 201 8.23 -6.40 23.16
CA GLU A 201 7.71 -5.40 22.24
C GLU A 201 6.71 -5.99 21.25
N LYS A 202 5.59 -5.30 21.14
CA LYS A 202 4.54 -5.63 20.17
C LYS A 202 4.89 -5.07 18.80
N ILE A 203 4.80 -5.92 17.78
CA ILE A 203 4.95 -5.48 16.38
C ILE A 203 3.60 -5.05 15.85
N VAL A 204 3.50 -3.78 15.48
CA VAL A 204 2.28 -3.15 14.94
C VAL A 204 2.17 -3.38 13.44
N ALA A 205 3.25 -3.13 12.69
CA ALA A 205 3.28 -3.25 11.23
C ALA A 205 4.63 -3.76 10.73
N PHE A 206 4.60 -4.36 9.54
CA PHE A 206 5.79 -4.80 8.79
C PHE A 206 5.57 -4.50 7.32
N ALA A 207 6.60 -4.03 6.62
CA ALA A 207 6.57 -3.85 5.19
C ALA A 207 7.94 -4.05 4.54
N TRP A 208 7.99 -4.84 3.47
CA TRP A 208 9.16 -5.00 2.61
C TRP A 208 9.33 -3.81 1.67
N GLU A 209 10.56 -3.40 1.42
CA GLU A 209 10.90 -2.56 0.28
C GLU A 209 10.65 -3.34 -1.02
N PRO A 210 9.81 -2.83 -1.95
CA PRO A 210 9.42 -3.61 -3.13
C PRO A 210 10.58 -3.99 -4.06
N LYS A 211 11.51 -3.06 -4.29
CA LYS A 211 12.69 -3.25 -5.15
C LYS A 211 13.96 -3.01 -4.37
N GLY A 212 14.28 -3.89 -3.44
CA GLY A 212 15.46 -3.74 -2.60
C GLY A 212 15.59 -4.86 -1.60
N HIS A 213 16.43 -4.63 -0.61
CA HIS A 213 16.80 -5.63 0.39
C HIS A 213 16.43 -5.19 1.81
N ARG A 214 15.66 -4.10 1.93
CA ARG A 214 15.31 -3.50 3.21
C ARG A 214 13.87 -3.84 3.60
N PHE A 215 13.60 -3.75 4.86
CA PHE A 215 12.24 -3.74 5.40
C PHE A 215 12.15 -2.81 6.58
N ALA A 216 10.93 -2.40 6.87
CA ALA A 216 10.62 -1.57 8.02
C ALA A 216 9.61 -2.27 8.94
N ILE A 217 9.75 -2.06 10.24
CA ILE A 217 8.79 -2.50 11.24
C ILE A 217 8.37 -1.32 12.11
N ILE A 218 7.10 -1.30 12.49
CA ILE A 218 6.60 -0.46 13.58
C ILE A 218 6.47 -1.35 14.81
N HIS A 219 7.12 -0.96 15.90
CA HIS A 219 7.12 -1.74 17.14
C HIS A 219 7.03 -0.86 18.38
N GLY A 220 6.61 -1.45 19.48
CA GLY A 220 6.41 -0.77 20.76
C GLY A 220 4.95 -0.69 21.15
N ASP A 221 4.72 -0.32 22.41
CA ASP A 221 3.40 -0.14 22.99
C ASP A 221 3.06 1.36 23.11
N GLY A 222 1.82 1.71 22.80
CA GLY A 222 1.28 3.04 23.01
C GLY A 222 1.02 3.87 21.75
N ALA A 223 0.76 5.16 21.97
CA ALA A 223 0.34 6.09 20.91
C ALA A 223 1.48 6.53 19.99
N ARG A 224 2.72 6.33 20.38
CA ARG A 224 3.93 6.73 19.63
C ARG A 224 4.94 5.60 19.57
N PRO A 225 4.71 4.59 18.70
CA PRO A 225 5.64 3.49 18.51
C PRO A 225 6.94 3.94 17.84
N ASP A 226 7.91 3.05 17.83
CA ASP A 226 9.17 3.24 17.12
C ASP A 226 9.10 2.61 15.73
N VAL A 227 9.88 3.14 14.78
CA VAL A 227 10.05 2.59 13.44
C VAL A 227 11.50 2.18 13.26
N SER A 228 11.74 0.89 13.00
CA SER A 228 13.08 0.36 12.76
C SER A 228 13.23 -0.15 11.34
N PHE A 229 14.35 0.19 10.72
CA PHE A 229 14.75 -0.26 9.39
C PHE A 229 15.82 -1.32 9.50
N TYR A 230 15.67 -2.37 8.70
CA TYR A 230 16.60 -3.49 8.62
C TYR A 230 17.03 -3.74 7.18
N SER A 231 18.21 -4.35 6.99
CA SER A 231 18.69 -4.80 5.69
C SER A 231 18.98 -6.31 5.71
N MET A 232 18.64 -6.96 4.59
CA MET A 232 18.96 -8.35 4.31
C MET A 232 20.31 -8.51 3.59
N LEU A 233 20.99 -7.43 3.19
CA LEU A 233 22.33 -7.46 2.61
C LEU A 233 23.37 -7.89 3.64
N GLU A 234 24.56 -8.18 3.15
CA GLU A 234 25.70 -8.46 4.01
C GLU A 234 26.08 -7.21 4.81
N ALA A 235 26.26 -7.36 6.12
CA ALA A 235 26.82 -6.30 6.94
C ALA A 235 28.31 -6.11 6.61
N GLU A 236 28.87 -4.95 6.92
CA GLU A 236 30.30 -4.70 6.87
C GLU A 236 31.01 -5.76 7.71
N GLY A 237 31.78 -6.67 7.04
CA GLY A 237 32.42 -7.83 7.69
C GLY A 237 31.99 -9.19 7.14
N GLY A 238 31.15 -9.25 6.10
CA GLY A 238 30.86 -10.45 5.31
C GLY A 238 29.86 -11.43 5.92
N ALA A 239 29.20 -11.08 7.02
CA ALA A 239 28.15 -11.92 7.58
C ALA A 239 26.82 -11.67 6.87
N LYS A 240 26.30 -12.70 6.17
CA LYS A 240 24.97 -12.68 5.57
C LYS A 240 23.89 -12.81 6.66
N LYS A 241 23.73 -11.78 7.47
CA LYS A 241 22.70 -11.73 8.51
C LYS A 241 21.89 -10.44 8.42
N VAL A 242 20.61 -10.54 8.78
CA VAL A 242 19.78 -9.34 8.94
C VAL A 242 20.40 -8.41 9.97
N HIS A 243 20.50 -7.13 9.64
CA HIS A 243 21.04 -6.14 10.56
C HIS A 243 20.19 -4.88 10.59
N LEU A 244 20.20 -4.23 11.74
CA LEU A 244 19.50 -2.96 11.98
C LEU A 244 20.25 -1.81 11.31
N LEU A 245 19.56 -1.02 10.50
CA LEU A 245 20.09 0.19 9.88
C LEU A 245 19.89 1.41 10.79
N LYS A 246 18.64 1.64 11.21
CA LYS A 246 18.27 2.78 12.05
C LYS A 246 16.95 2.54 12.77
N THR A 247 16.82 3.13 13.96
CA THR A 247 15.54 3.21 14.69
C THR A 247 15.14 4.67 14.84
N LEU A 248 13.93 4.99 14.39
CA LEU A 248 13.30 6.29 14.58
C LEU A 248 12.34 6.20 15.76
N LYS A 249 12.55 7.05 16.76
CA LYS A 249 11.78 7.03 18.00
C LYS A 249 10.48 7.82 17.91
N SER A 250 9.46 7.36 18.63
CA SER A 250 8.24 8.12 18.94
C SER A 250 7.50 8.64 17.69
N LYS A 251 7.23 7.79 16.71
CA LYS A 251 6.51 8.13 15.48
C LYS A 251 5.00 7.97 15.65
N THR A 252 4.23 8.86 15.02
CA THR A 252 2.77 8.76 14.98
C THR A 252 2.36 7.94 13.76
N ALA A 253 2.54 6.63 13.82
CA ALA A 253 2.30 5.74 12.69
C ALA A 253 1.85 4.34 13.14
N ASN A 254 0.94 3.76 12.38
CA ASN A 254 0.49 2.37 12.56
C ASN A 254 0.50 1.55 11.25
N HIS A 255 0.84 2.20 10.13
CA HIS A 255 0.97 1.56 8.81
C HIS A 255 2.22 2.08 8.09
N LEU A 256 2.75 1.24 7.20
CA LEU A 256 3.94 1.49 6.39
C LEU A 256 3.62 1.27 4.92
N PHE A 257 3.89 2.27 4.08
CA PHE A 257 3.62 2.22 2.64
C PHE A 257 4.88 2.60 1.86
N TRP A 258 5.58 1.60 1.34
CA TRP A 258 6.74 1.81 0.49
C TRP A 258 6.35 2.26 -0.91
N SER A 259 7.14 3.14 -1.48
CA SER A 259 7.07 3.46 -2.91
C SER A 259 7.33 2.20 -3.75
N PRO A 260 6.60 1.98 -4.85
CA PRO A 260 6.83 0.86 -5.77
C PRO A 260 8.27 0.76 -6.31
N ASN A 261 8.99 1.88 -6.33
CA ASN A 261 10.39 1.92 -6.76
C ASN A 261 11.39 1.66 -5.64
N GLY A 262 10.96 1.56 -4.38
CA GLY A 262 11.81 1.55 -3.21
C GLY A 262 12.24 2.94 -2.78
N SER A 263 13.23 3.04 -1.91
CA SER A 263 13.87 4.26 -1.38
C SER A 263 12.99 5.21 -0.58
N MET A 264 11.72 5.37 -0.94
CA MET A 264 10.78 6.25 -0.25
C MET A 264 9.71 5.44 0.48
N ILE A 265 9.32 5.90 1.65
CA ILE A 265 8.27 5.28 2.46
C ILE A 265 7.37 6.35 3.10
N VAL A 266 6.09 6.05 3.23
CA VAL A 266 5.13 6.85 3.99
C VAL A 266 4.80 6.12 5.29
N PHE A 267 5.05 6.78 6.42
CA PHE A 267 4.53 6.37 7.71
C PHE A 267 3.15 6.99 7.86
N ALA A 268 2.14 6.15 8.07
CA ALA A 268 0.77 6.61 8.17
C ALA A 268 0.16 6.26 9.53
N GLY A 269 -0.39 7.27 10.18
CA GLY A 269 -1.23 7.15 11.36
C GLY A 269 -2.69 7.13 10.99
N LEU A 270 -3.20 5.99 10.51
CA LEU A 270 -4.58 5.83 10.05
C LEU A 270 -5.53 5.55 11.20
N LYS A 271 -6.82 5.82 10.98
CA LYS A 271 -7.93 5.56 11.91
C LYS A 271 -7.76 6.28 13.25
N THR A 272 -7.30 5.56 14.28
CA THR A 272 -7.13 6.09 15.63
C THR A 272 -6.04 7.14 15.80
N MET A 273 -5.20 7.34 14.78
CA MET A 273 -4.08 8.29 14.77
C MET A 273 -4.35 9.53 13.90
N ASN A 274 -5.62 9.84 13.64
CA ASN A 274 -6.13 11.07 13.02
C ASN A 274 -5.59 11.41 11.62
N GLY A 275 -4.94 10.48 10.91
CA GLY A 275 -4.46 10.73 9.55
C GLY A 275 -3.17 11.56 9.49
N GLN A 276 -2.26 11.33 10.42
CA GLN A 276 -0.90 11.90 10.37
C GLN A 276 -0.05 11.12 9.37
N PHE A 277 0.72 11.82 8.54
CA PHE A 277 1.60 11.23 7.54
C PHE A 277 3.00 11.82 7.63
N GLU A 278 4.01 10.95 7.50
CA GLU A 278 5.39 11.34 7.37
C GLU A 278 5.99 10.72 6.11
N PHE A 279 6.44 11.55 5.19
CA PHE A 279 7.15 11.14 3.97
C PHE A 279 8.64 11.07 4.28
N PHE A 280 9.24 9.90 4.08
CA PHE A 280 10.58 9.60 4.54
C PHE A 280 11.45 9.04 3.40
N ASN A 281 12.65 9.61 3.23
CA ASN A 281 13.69 9.11 2.34
C ASN A 281 14.57 8.12 3.10
N VAL A 282 14.52 6.85 2.71
CA VAL A 282 15.24 5.77 3.40
C VAL A 282 16.72 5.71 2.98
N ASP A 283 17.09 6.23 1.81
CA ASP A 283 18.49 6.27 1.38
C ASP A 283 19.29 7.31 2.17
N GLU A 284 18.69 8.45 2.43
CA GLU A 284 19.29 9.53 3.22
C GLU A 284 18.92 9.45 4.70
N MET A 285 17.99 8.57 5.07
CA MET A 285 17.48 8.41 6.43
C MET A 285 16.95 9.71 7.03
N GLU A 286 16.18 10.48 6.23
CA GLU A 286 15.61 11.75 6.66
C GLU A 286 14.12 11.90 6.32
N THR A 287 13.45 12.74 7.11
CA THR A 287 12.05 13.11 6.90
C THR A 287 11.98 14.24 5.87
N MET A 288 11.29 14.01 4.76
CA MET A 288 11.08 15.01 3.71
C MET A 288 9.95 15.98 4.05
N ALA A 289 8.84 15.46 4.56
CA ALA A 289 7.67 16.25 4.96
C ALA A 289 6.81 15.51 5.97
N THR A 290 6.08 16.27 6.77
CA THR A 290 4.97 15.80 7.60
C THR A 290 3.71 16.51 7.18
N CYS A 291 2.60 15.79 7.06
CA CYS A 291 1.32 16.35 6.67
C CYS A 291 0.17 15.59 7.32
N GLU A 292 -1.03 16.13 7.15
CA GLU A 292 -2.23 15.57 7.73
C GLU A 292 -3.34 15.47 6.69
N HIS A 293 -4.05 14.36 6.71
CA HIS A 293 -5.35 14.21 6.08
C HIS A 293 -6.29 13.59 7.10
N PHE A 294 -7.04 14.43 7.76
CA PHE A 294 -7.89 14.08 8.88
C PHE A 294 -8.78 12.87 8.57
N MET A 295 -8.79 11.89 9.48
CA MET A 295 -9.55 10.64 9.38
C MET A 295 -9.22 9.75 8.15
N ALA A 296 -8.07 9.91 7.53
CA ALA A 296 -7.68 9.05 6.42
C ALA A 296 -7.76 7.56 6.78
N THR A 297 -8.33 6.79 5.87
CA THR A 297 -8.53 5.34 6.00
C THR A 297 -7.57 4.53 5.16
N ASP A 298 -7.15 5.10 4.02
CA ASP A 298 -6.39 4.40 2.99
C ASP A 298 -5.26 5.26 2.42
N VAL A 299 -4.18 4.60 2.03
CA VAL A 299 -3.04 5.20 1.32
C VAL A 299 -2.66 4.32 0.15
N GLU A 300 -2.47 4.92 -1.01
CA GLU A 300 -2.08 4.19 -2.21
C GLU A 300 -1.05 4.97 -3.02
N TRP A 301 0.06 4.32 -3.36
CA TRP A 301 1.06 4.85 -4.28
C TRP A 301 0.63 4.65 -5.72
N ASP A 302 0.91 5.63 -6.57
CA ASP A 302 0.81 5.41 -8.00
C ASP A 302 1.89 4.41 -8.47
N PRO A 303 1.65 3.63 -9.52
CA PRO A 303 2.59 2.61 -10.00
C PRO A 303 3.98 3.14 -10.39
N THR A 304 4.11 4.45 -10.65
CA THR A 304 5.41 5.08 -10.99
C THR A 304 6.19 5.49 -9.73
N GLY A 305 5.56 5.51 -8.55
CA GLY A 305 6.15 6.00 -7.31
C GLY A 305 6.34 7.52 -7.27
N ARG A 306 5.68 8.27 -8.16
CA ARG A 306 5.75 9.73 -8.20
C ARG A 306 4.72 10.41 -7.31
N PHE A 307 3.56 9.78 -7.15
CA PHE A 307 2.43 10.33 -6.41
C PHE A 307 1.93 9.38 -5.34
N VAL A 308 1.37 9.95 -4.30
CA VAL A 308 0.68 9.24 -3.21
C VAL A 308 -0.74 9.76 -3.12
N THR A 309 -1.70 8.88 -2.98
CA THR A 309 -3.08 9.24 -2.66
C THR A 309 -3.41 8.81 -1.25
N THR A 310 -3.97 9.73 -0.49
CA THR A 310 -4.60 9.44 0.80
C THR A 310 -6.10 9.61 0.66
N ALA A 311 -6.88 8.72 1.22
CA ALA A 311 -8.33 8.72 1.05
C ALA A 311 -9.07 8.56 2.37
N VAL A 312 -10.24 9.20 2.46
CA VAL A 312 -11.26 8.95 3.49
C VAL A 312 -12.42 8.26 2.80
N THR A 313 -12.63 7.00 3.10
CA THR A 313 -13.66 6.18 2.44
C THR A 313 -14.94 6.08 3.29
N GLY A 314 -16.03 5.64 2.69
CA GLY A 314 -17.41 5.71 3.19
C GLY A 314 -17.72 5.10 4.57
N VAL A 315 -16.71 4.66 5.31
CA VAL A 315 -16.82 4.26 6.73
C VAL A 315 -17.14 5.48 7.61
N HIS A 316 -16.68 6.67 7.22
CA HIS A 316 -16.92 7.93 7.88
C HIS A 316 -17.89 8.78 7.04
N GLN A 317 -18.88 9.37 7.68
CA GLN A 317 -19.90 10.18 6.98
C GLN A 317 -19.41 11.61 6.68
N MET A 318 -18.26 12.01 7.22
CA MET A 318 -17.70 13.36 7.08
C MET A 318 -16.38 13.33 6.32
N GLU A 319 -16.11 14.36 5.51
CA GLU A 319 -14.87 14.59 4.77
C GLU A 319 -14.43 13.47 3.80
N ASN A 320 -15.40 12.69 3.31
CA ASN A 320 -15.09 11.68 2.30
C ASN A 320 -14.46 12.30 1.06
N GLY A 321 -13.43 11.64 0.54
CA GLY A 321 -12.70 12.12 -0.62
C GLY A 321 -11.26 11.67 -0.62
N TYR A 322 -10.42 12.35 -1.38
CA TYR A 322 -9.02 12.00 -1.50
C TYR A 322 -8.12 13.21 -1.71
N HIS A 323 -6.89 13.09 -1.26
CA HIS A 323 -5.81 14.03 -1.53
C HIS A 323 -4.72 13.33 -2.36
N ILE A 324 -4.13 14.05 -3.32
CA ILE A 324 -2.98 13.58 -4.09
C ILE A 324 -1.76 14.39 -3.68
N TRP A 325 -0.70 13.70 -3.32
CA TRP A 325 0.58 14.25 -2.88
C TRP A 325 1.68 13.84 -3.84
N THR A 326 2.73 14.64 -3.93
CA THR A 326 4.00 14.21 -4.52
C THR A 326 4.70 13.22 -3.58
N PHE A 327 5.68 12.47 -4.08
CA PHE A 327 6.49 11.53 -3.30
C PHE A 327 7.19 12.17 -2.08
N ASN A 328 7.41 13.48 -2.12
CA ASN A 328 8.03 14.26 -1.03
C ASN A 328 7.02 14.98 -0.12
N GLY A 329 5.74 14.68 -0.22
CA GLY A 329 4.72 15.18 0.71
C GLY A 329 4.11 16.54 0.37
N ARG A 330 4.33 17.09 -0.83
CA ARG A 330 3.65 18.31 -1.28
C ARG A 330 2.25 17.98 -1.77
N LEU A 331 1.23 18.65 -1.22
CA LEU A 331 -0.15 18.53 -1.68
C LEU A 331 -0.30 19.11 -3.09
N LEU A 332 -0.85 18.32 -4.00
CA LEU A 332 -1.15 18.72 -5.38
C LEU A 332 -2.63 18.92 -5.61
N TYR A 333 -3.46 18.06 -5.05
CA TYR A 333 -4.88 18.04 -5.35
C TYR A 333 -5.68 17.53 -4.16
N LYS A 334 -6.82 18.18 -3.92
CA LYS A 334 -7.80 17.81 -2.89
C LYS A 334 -9.16 17.72 -3.53
N GLN A 335 -9.85 16.61 -3.34
CA GLN A 335 -11.21 16.40 -3.84
C GLN A 335 -12.09 15.79 -2.75
N THR A 336 -13.15 16.50 -2.40
CA THR A 336 -14.21 15.97 -1.55
C THR A 336 -15.27 15.31 -2.41
N ARG A 337 -15.76 14.14 -2.00
CA ARG A 337 -16.79 13.37 -2.70
C ARG A 337 -17.71 12.72 -1.69
N GLU A 338 -19.01 12.97 -1.79
CA GLU A 338 -20.01 12.22 -1.04
C GLU A 338 -20.01 10.75 -1.46
N ARG A 339 -20.22 9.84 -0.51
CA ARG A 339 -20.29 8.40 -0.74
C ARG A 339 -19.07 7.85 -1.49
N PHE A 340 -17.90 8.27 -1.06
CA PHE A 340 -16.62 7.82 -1.62
C PHE A 340 -16.19 6.51 -0.95
N PHE A 341 -16.04 5.42 -1.72
CA PHE A 341 -15.81 4.07 -1.17
C PHE A 341 -14.43 3.53 -1.44
N GLN A 342 -13.80 3.93 -2.55
CA GLN A 342 -12.50 3.39 -2.95
C GLN A 342 -11.78 4.34 -3.89
N PHE A 343 -10.46 4.39 -3.77
CA PHE A 343 -9.54 4.97 -4.75
C PHE A 343 -8.57 3.89 -5.22
N LEU A 344 -8.35 3.78 -6.51
CA LEU A 344 -7.38 2.88 -7.10
C LEU A 344 -6.64 3.60 -8.23
N TRP A 345 -5.32 3.50 -8.22
CA TRP A 345 -4.53 3.90 -9.36
C TRP A 345 -4.66 2.85 -10.48
N ARG A 346 -4.76 3.33 -11.71
CA ARG A 346 -4.73 2.42 -12.86
C ARG A 346 -3.36 1.73 -12.91
N PRO A 347 -3.32 0.38 -12.99
CA PRO A 347 -2.06 -0.33 -13.19
C PRO A 347 -1.35 0.18 -14.45
N ARG A 348 -0.03 0.32 -14.35
CA ARG A 348 0.79 0.73 -15.50
C ARG A 348 0.90 -0.43 -16.49
N GLY A 349 0.60 -0.17 -17.75
CA GLY A 349 0.86 -1.13 -18.81
C GLY A 349 2.36 -1.36 -19.04
N LYS A 350 2.69 -2.34 -19.88
CA LYS A 350 4.08 -2.59 -20.29
C LYS A 350 4.68 -1.33 -20.91
N SER A 351 5.97 -1.10 -20.66
CA SER A 351 6.73 0.00 -21.29
C SER A 351 6.69 -0.17 -22.82
N LEU A 352 6.37 0.91 -23.52
CA LEU A 352 6.45 0.96 -24.97
C LEU A 352 7.90 1.17 -25.46
N LEU A 353 8.82 1.43 -24.54
CA LEU A 353 10.23 1.67 -24.84
C LEU A 353 11.00 0.36 -24.84
N SER A 354 11.91 0.21 -25.79
CA SER A 354 12.89 -0.87 -25.76
C SER A 354 13.92 -0.63 -24.64
N LYS A 355 14.56 -1.68 -24.14
CA LYS A 355 15.63 -1.58 -23.13
C LYS A 355 16.77 -0.65 -23.55
N ALA A 356 17.08 -0.60 -24.86
CA ALA A 356 18.09 0.29 -25.42
C ALA A 356 17.66 1.77 -25.32
N GLN A 357 16.39 2.06 -25.62
CA GLN A 357 15.83 3.40 -25.48
C GLN A 357 15.76 3.84 -24.01
N GLU A 358 15.40 2.96 -23.10
CA GLU A 358 15.43 3.25 -21.66
C GLU A 358 16.84 3.55 -21.15
N ALA A 359 17.84 2.81 -21.62
CA ALA A 359 19.24 3.06 -21.29
C ALA A 359 19.74 4.39 -21.86
N ASP A 360 19.34 4.75 -23.09
CA ASP A 360 19.66 6.03 -23.70
C ASP A 360 19.01 7.20 -22.93
N ILE A 361 17.73 7.08 -22.57
CA ILE A 361 17.04 8.07 -21.76
C ILE A 361 17.73 8.25 -20.41
N LYS A 362 18.13 7.18 -19.73
CA LYS A 362 18.86 7.25 -18.47
C LYS A 362 20.20 7.97 -18.60
N LYS A 363 20.95 7.73 -19.69
CA LYS A 363 22.23 8.44 -19.98
C LYS A 363 22.02 9.92 -20.27
N ASN A 364 20.95 10.25 -20.98
CA ASN A 364 20.65 11.59 -21.48
C ASN A 364 19.54 12.28 -20.70
N LEU A 365 19.34 11.91 -19.43
CA LEU A 365 18.20 12.35 -18.61
C LEU A 365 18.05 13.88 -18.59
N LYS A 366 19.15 14.63 -18.44
CA LYS A 366 19.14 16.11 -18.44
C LYS A 366 18.62 16.70 -19.75
N LYS A 367 18.90 16.06 -20.89
CA LYS A 367 18.41 16.50 -22.20
C LYS A 367 16.91 16.29 -22.35
N TYR A 368 16.41 15.16 -21.85
CA TYR A 368 14.99 14.85 -21.91
C TYR A 368 14.20 15.62 -20.86
N SER A 369 14.71 15.79 -19.62
CA SER A 369 14.03 16.53 -18.55
C SER A 369 13.83 17.99 -18.91
N LYS A 370 14.83 18.64 -19.53
CA LYS A 370 14.75 20.06 -19.87
C LYS A 370 13.53 20.41 -20.73
N LYS A 371 13.20 19.57 -21.71
CA LYS A 371 12.02 19.76 -22.55
C LYS A 371 10.72 19.74 -21.74
N PHE A 372 10.60 18.77 -20.83
CA PHE A 372 9.41 18.63 -19.98
C PHE A 372 9.34 19.71 -18.90
N GLU A 373 10.47 20.16 -18.36
CA GLU A 373 10.55 21.30 -17.45
C GLU A 373 10.02 22.58 -18.10
N GLU A 374 10.41 22.85 -19.36
CA GLU A 374 9.89 23.99 -20.13
C GLU A 374 8.38 23.89 -20.41
N GLU A 375 7.87 22.68 -20.67
CA GLU A 375 6.44 22.43 -20.85
C GLU A 375 5.67 22.60 -19.53
N ASP A 376 6.19 22.06 -18.44
CA ASP A 376 5.60 22.19 -17.09
C ASP A 376 5.57 23.66 -16.62
N GLU A 377 6.63 24.42 -16.90
CA GLU A 377 6.68 25.85 -16.59
C GLU A 377 5.65 26.65 -17.40
N LYS A 378 5.46 26.34 -18.68
CA LYS A 378 4.40 26.95 -19.50
C LYS A 378 3.01 26.65 -18.94
N ILE A 379 2.75 25.39 -18.57
CA ILE A 379 1.46 24.98 -17.99
C ILE A 379 1.22 25.72 -16.66
N LYS A 380 2.25 25.78 -15.79
CA LYS A 380 2.18 26.47 -14.52
C LYS A 380 1.87 27.96 -14.69
N ASN A 381 2.55 28.62 -15.65
CA ASN A 381 2.31 30.03 -15.94
C ASN A 381 0.91 30.28 -16.53
N GLN A 382 0.41 29.38 -17.37
CA GLN A 382 -0.96 29.45 -17.88
C GLN A 382 -1.99 29.31 -16.76
N GLN A 383 -1.78 28.35 -15.83
CA GLN A 383 -2.66 28.15 -14.70
C GLN A 383 -2.65 29.35 -13.74
N ALA A 384 -1.48 29.92 -13.46
CA ALA A 384 -1.34 31.13 -12.67
C ALA A 384 -2.11 32.29 -13.29
N THR A 385 -1.93 32.52 -14.60
CA THR A 385 -2.64 33.58 -15.34
C THR A 385 -4.17 33.37 -15.33
N MET A 386 -4.66 32.14 -15.44
CA MET A 386 -6.09 31.82 -15.33
C MET A 386 -6.63 32.08 -13.92
N LEU A 387 -5.86 31.70 -12.91
CA LEU A 387 -6.23 31.94 -11.52
C LEU A 387 -6.30 33.44 -11.19
N ASP A 388 -5.33 34.21 -11.66
CA ASP A 388 -5.29 35.66 -11.48
C ASP A 388 -6.46 36.36 -12.18
N LYS A 389 -6.79 35.94 -13.42
CA LYS A 389 -7.99 36.43 -14.11
C LYS A 389 -9.28 36.12 -13.33
N ALA A 390 -9.41 34.88 -12.84
CA ALA A 390 -10.56 34.48 -12.05
C ALA A 390 -10.67 35.27 -10.73
N LYS A 391 -9.54 35.55 -10.08
CA LYS A 391 -9.50 36.43 -8.88
C LYS A 391 -9.94 37.85 -9.22
N GLN A 392 -9.44 38.39 -10.32
CA GLN A 392 -9.76 39.73 -10.78
C GLN A 392 -11.24 39.85 -11.14
N GLU A 393 -11.80 38.90 -11.89
CA GLU A 393 -13.23 38.84 -12.20
C GLU A 393 -14.11 38.78 -10.94
N THR A 394 -13.66 37.98 -9.95
CA THR A 394 -14.38 37.90 -8.66
C THR A 394 -14.31 39.22 -7.91
N LYS A 395 -13.18 39.89 -7.91
CA LYS A 395 -12.99 41.20 -7.29
C LYS A 395 -13.86 42.26 -7.96
N GLU A 396 -13.87 42.31 -9.30
CA GLU A 396 -14.73 43.24 -10.06
C GLU A 396 -16.24 43.01 -9.78
N LYS A 397 -16.66 41.76 -9.72
CA LYS A 397 -18.04 41.41 -9.35
C LYS A 397 -18.37 41.84 -7.93
N TRP A 398 -17.44 41.68 -7.00
CA TRP A 398 -17.61 42.09 -5.61
C TRP A 398 -17.67 43.60 -5.49
N GLU A 399 -16.79 44.36 -6.17
CA GLU A 399 -16.77 45.81 -6.18
C GLU A 399 -18.07 46.35 -6.80
N ALA A 400 -18.53 45.79 -7.90
CA ALA A 400 -19.79 46.14 -8.53
C ALA A 400 -21.00 45.88 -7.59
N TRP A 401 -20.98 44.76 -6.87
CA TRP A 401 -22.02 44.43 -5.89
C TRP A 401 -22.00 45.42 -4.70
N VAL A 402 -20.83 45.76 -4.19
CA VAL A 402 -20.68 46.76 -3.11
C VAL A 402 -21.21 48.12 -3.55
N GLU A 403 -20.89 48.54 -4.77
CA GLU A 403 -21.35 49.83 -5.30
C GLU A 403 -22.87 49.84 -5.54
N GLU A 404 -23.44 48.74 -6.00
CA GLU A 404 -24.89 48.57 -6.12
C GLU A 404 -25.57 48.66 -4.74
N LYS A 405 -24.98 47.98 -3.73
CA LYS A 405 -25.49 48.05 -2.35
C LYS A 405 -25.40 49.46 -1.75
N LYS A 406 -24.27 50.14 -1.97
CA LYS A 406 -24.11 51.55 -1.54
C LYS A 406 -25.21 52.43 -2.16
N ARG A 407 -25.45 52.34 -3.48
CA ARG A 407 -26.52 53.07 -4.17
C ARG A 407 -27.90 52.74 -3.63
N LYS A 408 -28.18 51.48 -3.29
CA LYS A 408 -29.45 51.08 -2.67
C LYS A 408 -29.63 51.66 -1.27
N ILE A 409 -28.55 51.69 -0.46
CA ILE A 409 -28.58 52.26 0.89
C ILE A 409 -28.77 53.78 0.84
N GLU A 410 -28.19 54.44 -0.15
CA GLU A 410 -28.32 55.89 -0.35
C GLU A 410 -29.65 56.28 -0.98
N SER A 411 -30.42 55.34 -1.51
CA SER A 411 -31.71 55.62 -2.13
C SER A 411 -32.74 56.12 -1.11
N ASP A 412 -33.51 57.15 -1.46
CA ASP A 412 -34.55 57.74 -0.61
C ASP A 412 -35.59 56.71 -0.14
N GLU A 413 -35.87 55.69 -0.95
CA GLU A 413 -36.82 54.63 -0.64
C GLU A 413 -36.29 53.71 0.50
N TYR A 414 -34.99 53.35 0.48
CA TYR A 414 -34.37 52.55 1.54
C TYR A 414 -34.20 53.33 2.82
N GLN A 415 -33.78 54.58 2.74
CA GLN A 415 -33.70 55.52 3.87
C GLN A 415 -35.05 55.74 4.51
N GLY A 416 -36.10 55.89 3.70
CA GLY A 416 -37.48 55.98 4.17
C GLY A 416 -37.99 54.75 4.89
N THR A 417 -37.55 53.58 4.44
CA THR A 417 -37.86 52.28 5.08
C THR A 417 -37.10 52.08 6.39
N LEU A 418 -35.84 52.46 6.45
CA LEU A 418 -35.02 52.43 7.67
C LEU A 418 -35.55 53.37 8.74
N LYS A 419 -35.95 54.58 8.36
CA LYS A 419 -36.59 55.53 9.28
C LYS A 419 -37.90 55.01 9.86
N LYS A 420 -38.66 54.25 9.09
CA LYS A 420 -39.90 53.61 9.57
C LYS A 420 -39.68 52.49 10.54
N ILE A 421 -38.59 51.73 10.35
CA ILE A 421 -38.26 50.54 11.17
C ILE A 421 -37.51 50.93 12.44
N LEU A 422 -36.58 51.87 12.38
CA LEU A 422 -35.63 52.20 13.48
C LEU A 422 -36.06 53.45 14.27
N GLY A 423 -37.13 54.18 13.85
CA GLY A 423 -37.58 55.37 14.53
C GLY A 423 -36.71 56.61 14.30
N ALA A 424 -37.16 57.79 14.86
CA ALA A 424 -36.53 59.08 14.62
C ALA A 424 -35.13 59.31 15.23
N GLU A 425 -34.59 58.34 16.00
CA GLU A 425 -33.25 58.43 16.61
C GLU A 425 -32.09 58.02 15.67
N TYR A 426 -32.40 57.54 14.46
CA TYR A 426 -31.41 57.07 13.51
C TYR A 426 -30.55 58.18 12.85
N GLU A 427 -30.93 59.46 13.02
CA GLU A 427 -30.26 60.56 12.30
C GLU A 427 -28.87 60.94 12.86
N LYS A 428 -28.33 60.26 13.90
CA LYS A 428 -27.11 60.71 14.60
C LYS A 428 -25.92 59.76 14.66
N GLN A 429 -25.99 58.56 14.13
CA GLN A 429 -24.79 57.69 14.08
C GLN A 429 -24.41 57.40 12.64
N GLY A 430 -23.42 58.11 12.12
CA GLY A 430 -22.78 57.80 10.86
C GLY A 430 -22.22 56.37 10.94
N ALA A 431 -22.66 55.51 10.01
CA ALA A 431 -22.10 54.16 9.91
C ALA A 431 -20.61 54.26 9.53
N GLU A 432 -19.73 54.01 10.45
CA GLU A 432 -18.33 53.76 10.17
C GLU A 432 -18.26 52.39 9.43
N ILE A 433 -17.87 52.45 8.16
CA ILE A 433 -17.56 51.23 7.41
C ILE A 433 -16.20 50.76 7.91
N VAL A 434 -16.20 49.71 8.74
CA VAL A 434 -14.97 49.05 9.15
C VAL A 434 -14.48 48.22 7.95
N THR A 435 -13.49 48.69 7.24
CA THR A 435 -12.72 47.90 6.28
C THR A 435 -11.84 46.92 7.09
N ILE A 436 -12.19 45.64 7.07
CA ILE A 436 -11.32 44.57 7.55
C ILE A 436 -10.32 44.34 6.42
N GLU A 437 -9.09 44.83 6.60
CA GLU A 437 -7.94 44.38 5.80
C GLU A 437 -7.54 43.03 6.34
N GLU A 438 -7.78 41.99 5.56
CA GLU A 438 -7.14 40.69 5.82
C GLU A 438 -5.67 40.83 5.42
N GLU A 439 -4.76 40.81 6.39
CA GLU A 439 -3.33 40.55 6.15
C GLU A 439 -3.17 39.11 5.65
N GLU A 440 -2.37 38.95 4.56
CA GLU A 440 -2.03 37.68 3.90
C GLU A 440 -1.19 36.75 4.80
#